data_69a90e4d5a0fdd8e448a080265c3ed79
#
_entry.id   69a90e4d5a0fdd8e448a080265c3ed79
#
_cell.length_a   1.000
_cell.length_b   1.000
_cell.length_c   1.000
_cell.angle_alpha   90.00
_cell.angle_beta   90.00
_cell.angle_gamma   90.00
#
_symmetry.space_group_name_H-M   'P 1'
#
loop_
_entity.id
_entity.type
_entity.pdbx_description
1 polymer ?
#
loop_
_entity_poly.entity_id
_entity_poly.type
_entity_poly.pdbx_seq_one_letter_code
_entity_poly.pdbx_strand_id
1 'polypeptide(L)'
;YHVGDYVSRYRLHQLLPFYLQRTGNCLETDQGAWHFDLLPQRQNKLSVKPLTLDESYQKIAVPRLDIRLYDGGILYVRLDDFLYAQAADEVRQALTQHPDARGLIMDIRENIGGMTLYGARVAELLIPGVFHGCQKRTRSMTGVALASASQLAGWSAKDIERDIASGLTTREEVTRSRALLGNAHFDEYEDCFGAEGQAALYDGPCLLLTSWHTVSAAEDFAAMLRSNRRALTLGTPTCGTTGTPLLQRL
;
A
#
# COMPACT_ATOMS: atom_id res chain seq x y z
N TYR A 1 -6.71 6.22 18.31
CA TYR A 1 -6.27 7.13 17.24
C TYR A 1 -7.31 8.21 17.12
N HIS A 2 -7.00 9.44 17.49
CA HIS A 2 -7.84 10.57 17.17
C HIS A 2 -7.70 10.89 15.69
N VAL A 3 -8.83 10.98 14.98
CA VAL A 3 -8.87 11.43 13.57
C VAL A 3 -8.14 12.76 13.40
N GLY A 4 -8.12 13.59 14.46
CA GLY A 4 -7.38 14.83 14.55
C GLY A 4 -5.85 14.69 14.42
N ASP A 5 -5.25 13.62 14.94
CA ASP A 5 -3.79 13.41 14.85
C ASP A 5 -3.35 12.99 13.44
N TYR A 6 -4.23 12.33 12.72
CA TYR A 6 -3.97 11.91 11.35
C TYR A 6 -4.08 13.08 10.36
N VAL A 7 -5.09 13.91 10.51
CA VAL A 7 -5.27 15.12 9.69
C VAL A 7 -4.17 16.14 10.00
N SER A 8 -3.70 16.20 11.27
CA SER A 8 -2.75 17.24 11.70
C SER A 8 -1.33 17.04 11.18
N ARG A 9 -0.85 15.82 10.97
CA ARG A 9 0.56 15.60 10.60
C ARG A 9 0.85 15.56 9.10
N TYR A 10 -0.07 15.06 8.27
CA TYR A 10 0.24 14.75 6.87
C TYR A 10 -0.61 15.46 5.82
N ARG A 11 -1.85 15.81 6.13
CA ARG A 11 -2.71 16.53 5.19
C ARG A 11 -2.86 18.02 5.49
N LEU A 12 -2.61 18.45 6.74
CA LEU A 12 -2.84 19.84 7.10
C LEU A 12 -1.96 20.77 6.27
N HIS A 13 -0.69 20.44 6.06
CA HIS A 13 0.21 21.28 5.27
C HIS A 13 -0.09 21.29 3.76
N GLN A 14 -0.87 20.32 3.26
CA GLN A 14 -1.27 20.26 1.85
C GLN A 14 -2.69 20.79 1.61
N LEU A 15 -3.62 20.44 2.50
CA LEU A 15 -5.01 20.86 2.40
C LEU A 15 -5.26 22.19 3.12
N LEU A 16 -4.48 22.50 4.16
CA LEU A 16 -4.62 23.74 4.90
C LEU A 16 -4.42 24.99 4.02
N PRO A 17 -3.41 25.07 3.14
CA PRO A 17 -3.30 26.21 2.24
C PRO A 17 -4.49 26.36 1.31
N PHE A 18 -5.04 25.24 0.82
CA PHE A 18 -6.21 25.24 -0.06
C PHE A 18 -7.49 25.61 0.69
N TYR A 19 -7.63 25.18 1.94
CA TYR A 19 -8.74 25.49 2.80
C TYR A 19 -8.67 26.96 3.28
N LEU A 20 -7.49 27.41 3.68
CA LEU A 20 -7.26 28.77 4.16
C LEU A 20 -7.40 29.82 3.05
N GLN A 21 -7.06 29.50 1.80
CA GLN A 21 -7.37 30.37 0.65
C GLN A 21 -8.88 30.60 0.48
N ARG A 22 -9.71 29.62 0.81
CA ARG A 22 -11.18 29.72 0.74
C ARG A 22 -11.80 30.41 1.94
N THR A 23 -11.18 30.33 3.10
CA THR A 23 -11.68 30.83 4.38
C THR A 23 -11.00 32.12 4.84
N GLY A 24 -10.21 32.78 3.98
CA GLY A 24 -9.48 34.00 4.33
C GLY A 24 -8.43 33.78 5.41
N ASN A 25 -7.73 32.63 5.37
CA ASN A 25 -6.69 32.23 6.33
C ASN A 25 -7.21 32.09 7.79
N CYS A 26 -8.49 31.85 7.97
CA CYS A 26 -9.11 31.64 9.26
C CYS A 26 -9.64 30.22 9.39
N LEU A 27 -9.33 29.55 10.48
CA LEU A 27 -9.93 28.27 10.89
C LEU A 27 -10.80 28.51 12.10
N GLU A 28 -12.11 28.29 11.97
CA GLU A 28 -13.05 28.33 13.10
C GLU A 28 -13.16 26.94 13.72
N THR A 29 -13.04 26.87 15.02
CA THR A 29 -13.20 25.66 15.83
C THR A 29 -14.12 25.96 17.01
N ASP A 30 -14.53 24.92 17.72
CA ASP A 30 -15.25 25.03 19.01
C ASP A 30 -14.47 25.78 20.11
N GLN A 31 -13.15 25.93 19.92
CA GLN A 31 -12.26 26.66 20.83
C GLN A 31 -11.93 28.08 20.37
N GLY A 32 -12.49 28.54 19.25
CA GLY A 32 -12.29 29.88 18.71
C GLY A 32 -11.79 29.92 17.26
N ALA A 33 -11.56 31.12 16.77
CA ALA A 33 -11.03 31.38 15.44
C ALA A 33 -9.50 31.52 15.48
N TRP A 34 -8.82 30.78 14.62
CA TRP A 34 -7.37 30.80 14.48
C TRP A 34 -7.00 31.43 13.15
N HIS A 35 -6.22 32.51 13.18
CA HIS A 35 -5.68 33.12 11.99
C HIS A 35 -4.28 32.62 11.71
N PHE A 36 -4.01 32.27 10.45
CA PHE A 36 -2.73 31.75 10.02
C PHE A 36 -2.09 32.69 9.00
N ASP A 37 -0.88 33.16 9.27
CA ASP A 37 -0.04 33.76 8.26
C ASP A 37 0.53 32.65 7.38
N LEU A 38 0.02 32.51 6.17
CA LEU A 38 0.64 31.63 5.18
C LEU A 38 2.00 32.22 4.82
N LEU A 39 3.05 31.68 5.41
CA LEU A 39 4.39 31.97 4.95
C LEU A 39 4.44 31.63 3.46
N PRO A 40 4.98 32.55 2.62
CA PRO A 40 5.16 32.24 1.21
C PRO A 40 5.89 30.92 1.13
N GLN A 41 5.33 29.96 0.36
CA GLN A 41 6.00 28.70 0.08
C GLN A 41 7.42 29.10 -0.34
N ARG A 42 8.39 28.91 0.56
CA ARG A 42 9.77 28.87 0.13
C ARG A 42 9.75 27.77 -0.92
N GLN A 43 9.83 28.17 -2.16
CA GLN A 43 10.27 27.26 -3.20
C GLN A 43 11.65 26.82 -2.74
N ASN A 44 11.69 25.82 -1.88
CA ASN A 44 12.84 24.99 -1.75
C ASN A 44 12.93 24.26 -3.10
N LYS A 45 13.41 25.02 -4.09
CA LYS A 45 14.20 24.46 -5.14
C LYS A 45 15.43 23.91 -4.45
N LEU A 46 15.26 22.78 -3.75
CA LEU A 46 16.33 21.81 -3.73
C LEU A 46 16.54 21.51 -5.21
N SER A 47 17.47 22.23 -5.78
CA SER A 47 18.15 21.82 -6.99
C SER A 47 18.92 20.56 -6.60
N VAL A 48 18.19 19.50 -6.32
CA VAL A 48 18.72 18.16 -6.45
C VAL A 48 18.98 18.09 -7.94
N LYS A 49 20.23 18.29 -8.35
CA LYS A 49 20.68 17.82 -9.66
C LYS A 49 20.10 16.40 -9.72
N PRO A 50 19.23 16.09 -10.70
CA PRO A 50 18.85 14.71 -10.89
C PRO A 50 20.19 13.96 -10.94
N LEU A 51 20.37 12.97 -10.07
CA LEU A 51 21.41 12.00 -10.28
C LEU A 51 21.09 11.47 -11.67
N THR A 52 21.82 11.93 -12.65
CA THR A 52 21.94 11.26 -13.93
C THR A 52 22.65 9.97 -13.59
N LEU A 53 21.89 8.96 -13.15
CA LEU A 53 22.32 7.58 -13.20
C LEU A 53 22.70 7.40 -14.65
N ASP A 54 23.96 7.08 -14.88
CA ASP A 54 24.46 6.69 -16.17
C ASP A 54 23.53 5.58 -16.67
N GLU A 55 22.76 5.86 -17.74
CA GLU A 55 21.52 5.12 -18.05
C GLU A 55 21.79 3.82 -18.77
N SER A 56 22.83 3.07 -18.42
CA SER A 56 23.06 1.75 -18.94
C SER A 56 22.17 0.73 -18.21
N TYR A 57 20.97 0.56 -18.70
CA TYR A 57 20.09 -0.53 -18.26
C TYR A 57 19.46 -1.24 -19.46
N GLN A 58 19.22 -2.55 -19.28
CA GLN A 58 18.39 -3.32 -20.19
C GLN A 58 16.95 -3.33 -19.70
N LYS A 59 16.01 -2.84 -20.52
CA LYS A 59 14.59 -2.95 -20.23
C LYS A 59 14.12 -4.39 -20.43
N ILE A 60 13.50 -4.97 -19.40
CA ILE A 60 12.88 -6.29 -19.48
C ILE A 60 11.45 -6.11 -20.01
N ALA A 61 11.16 -6.76 -21.13
CA ALA A 61 9.86 -6.65 -21.76
C ALA A 61 8.81 -7.48 -21.02
N VAL A 62 7.94 -6.79 -20.30
CA VAL A 62 6.73 -7.34 -19.65
C VAL A 62 5.54 -6.45 -20.01
N PRO A 63 4.28 -6.97 -19.92
CA PRO A 63 3.11 -6.25 -20.42
C PRO A 63 2.83 -4.91 -19.74
N ARG A 64 3.05 -4.78 -18.43
CA ARG A 64 2.62 -3.59 -17.68
C ARG A 64 3.68 -2.96 -16.80
N LEU A 65 4.58 -3.74 -16.20
CA LEU A 65 5.56 -3.21 -15.27
C LEU A 65 6.74 -2.55 -16.00
N ASP A 66 7.35 -1.56 -15.36
CA ASP A 66 8.65 -1.04 -15.76
C ASP A 66 9.73 -1.82 -15.00
N ILE A 67 10.34 -2.77 -15.69
CA ILE A 67 11.42 -3.61 -15.14
C ILE A 67 12.69 -3.35 -15.91
N ARG A 68 13.79 -3.11 -15.19
CA ARG A 68 15.08 -2.75 -15.75
C ARG A 68 16.19 -3.55 -15.06
N LEU A 69 17.12 -4.04 -15.83
CA LEU A 69 18.38 -4.60 -15.32
C LEU A 69 19.49 -3.58 -15.55
N TYR A 70 20.02 -3.04 -14.48
CA TYR A 70 21.15 -2.11 -14.51
C TYR A 70 22.48 -2.86 -14.54
N ASP A 71 23.51 -2.20 -15.06
CA ASP A 71 24.87 -2.68 -14.98
C ASP A 71 25.25 -2.98 -13.52
N GLY A 72 25.99 -4.05 -13.33
CA GLY A 72 26.30 -4.56 -11.99
C GLY A 72 25.25 -5.52 -11.41
N GLY A 73 24.21 -5.89 -12.18
CA GLY A 73 23.25 -6.93 -11.81
C GLY A 73 22.17 -6.44 -10.84
N ILE A 74 21.79 -5.17 -10.88
CA ILE A 74 20.72 -4.63 -10.05
C ILE A 74 19.41 -4.66 -10.84
N LEU A 75 18.46 -5.44 -10.36
CA LEU A 75 17.11 -5.50 -10.92
C LEU A 75 16.23 -4.41 -10.27
N TYR A 76 15.66 -3.56 -11.10
CA TYR A 76 14.70 -2.53 -10.69
C TYR A 76 13.32 -2.91 -11.18
N VAL A 77 12.34 -2.86 -10.28
CA VAL A 77 10.93 -3.15 -10.55
C VAL A 77 10.09 -2.00 -10.04
N ARG A 78 9.37 -1.34 -10.93
CA ARG A 78 8.41 -0.30 -10.58
C ARG A 78 6.99 -0.86 -10.62
N LEU A 79 6.28 -0.67 -9.52
CA LEU A 79 4.89 -1.04 -9.30
C LEU A 79 4.08 0.22 -9.04
N ASP A 80 3.28 0.67 -10.01
CA ASP A 80 2.48 1.90 -9.90
C ASP A 80 1.11 1.67 -9.24
N ASP A 81 0.63 0.43 -9.23
CA ASP A 81 -0.60 0.02 -8.55
C ASP A 81 -0.62 -1.48 -8.23
N PHE A 82 -1.63 -1.88 -7.47
CA PHE A 82 -2.02 -3.27 -7.23
C PHE A 82 -3.44 -3.54 -7.74
N LEU A 83 -3.76 -3.09 -8.96
CA LEU A 83 -5.08 -3.23 -9.56
C LEU A 83 -5.21 -4.44 -10.49
N TYR A 84 -4.12 -5.16 -10.78
CA TYR A 84 -4.15 -6.34 -11.63
C TYR A 84 -3.41 -7.54 -11.02
N ALA A 85 -3.99 -8.71 -11.23
CA ALA A 85 -3.54 -9.93 -10.58
C ALA A 85 -2.17 -10.45 -11.08
N GLN A 86 -1.80 -10.08 -12.32
CA GLN A 86 -0.61 -10.60 -13.01
C GLN A 86 0.68 -9.88 -12.62
N ALA A 87 0.63 -8.87 -11.73
CA ALA A 87 1.83 -8.16 -11.28
C ALA A 87 2.90 -9.13 -10.73
N ALA A 88 2.48 -10.09 -9.93
CA ALA A 88 3.39 -11.11 -9.38
C ALA A 88 4.01 -12.00 -10.46
N ASP A 89 3.26 -12.31 -11.52
CA ASP A 89 3.76 -13.16 -12.60
C ASP A 89 4.84 -12.44 -13.42
N GLU A 90 4.67 -11.14 -13.68
CA GLU A 90 5.66 -10.31 -14.37
C GLU A 90 6.94 -10.17 -13.53
N VAL A 91 6.83 -9.95 -12.21
CA VAL A 91 7.97 -9.92 -11.29
C VAL A 91 8.64 -11.29 -11.23
N ARG A 92 7.87 -12.36 -11.15
CA ARG A 92 8.38 -13.75 -11.17
C ARG A 92 9.17 -14.03 -12.44
N GLN A 93 8.64 -13.63 -13.59
CA GLN A 93 9.32 -13.78 -14.87
C GLN A 93 10.70 -13.11 -14.84
N ALA A 94 10.75 -11.85 -14.39
CA ALA A 94 12.01 -11.12 -14.32
C ALA A 94 13.03 -11.77 -13.36
N LEU A 95 12.60 -12.16 -12.17
CA LEU A 95 13.47 -12.84 -11.20
C LEU A 95 13.97 -14.20 -11.71
N THR A 96 13.13 -14.95 -12.41
CA THR A 96 13.50 -16.26 -13.00
C THR A 96 14.50 -16.11 -14.15
N GLN A 97 14.36 -15.03 -14.93
CA GLN A 97 15.31 -14.73 -16.02
C GLN A 97 16.66 -14.19 -15.52
N HIS A 98 16.69 -13.65 -14.30
CA HIS A 98 17.89 -13.07 -13.69
C HIS A 98 18.12 -13.62 -12.28
N PRO A 99 18.37 -14.94 -12.13
CA PRO A 99 18.53 -15.57 -10.82
C PRO A 99 19.81 -15.13 -10.11
N ASP A 100 20.76 -14.58 -10.83
CA ASP A 100 22.03 -14.04 -10.37
C ASP A 100 22.00 -12.54 -10.09
N ALA A 101 20.81 -11.93 -10.08
CA ALA A 101 20.65 -10.52 -9.71
C ALA A 101 21.28 -10.24 -8.33
N ARG A 102 22.20 -9.29 -8.28
CA ARG A 102 22.98 -8.95 -7.07
C ARG A 102 22.20 -8.05 -6.11
N GLY A 103 21.13 -7.44 -6.57
CA GLY A 103 20.24 -6.60 -5.76
C GLY A 103 18.91 -6.37 -6.47
N LEU A 104 17.87 -6.15 -5.67
CA LEU A 104 16.53 -5.85 -6.13
C LEU A 104 16.09 -4.49 -5.58
N ILE A 105 15.60 -3.62 -6.44
CA ILE A 105 14.95 -2.36 -6.06
C ILE A 105 13.47 -2.46 -6.43
N MET A 106 12.61 -2.41 -5.42
CA MET A 106 11.16 -2.34 -5.57
C MET A 106 10.74 -0.88 -5.42
N ASP A 107 10.26 -0.27 -6.48
CA ASP A 107 9.82 1.14 -6.48
C ASP A 107 8.31 1.23 -6.43
N ILE A 108 7.79 1.65 -5.28
CA ILE A 108 6.35 1.89 -5.04
C ILE A 108 6.06 3.35 -4.73
N ARG A 109 6.96 4.26 -5.10
CA ARG A 109 6.83 5.69 -4.78
C ARG A 109 5.58 6.33 -5.35
N GLU A 110 5.07 5.84 -6.47
CA GLU A 110 3.84 6.34 -7.12
C GLU A 110 2.68 5.34 -7.01
N ASN A 111 2.81 4.30 -6.18
CA ASN A 111 1.81 3.26 -6.05
C ASN A 111 0.63 3.72 -5.22
N ILE A 112 -0.50 3.89 -5.88
CA ILE A 112 -1.76 4.37 -5.29
C ILE A 112 -2.56 3.28 -4.56
N GLY A 113 -2.05 2.05 -4.49
CA GLY A 113 -2.73 0.93 -3.85
C GLY A 113 -3.53 0.06 -4.81
N GLY A 114 -4.58 -0.55 -4.31
CA GLY A 114 -5.42 -1.51 -5.02
C GLY A 114 -5.79 -2.67 -4.11
N MET A 115 -5.57 -3.91 -4.54
CA MET A 115 -5.84 -5.11 -3.77
C MET A 115 -4.62 -5.54 -2.96
N THR A 116 -4.73 -5.57 -1.64
CA THR A 116 -3.67 -6.03 -0.73
C THR A 116 -3.14 -7.43 -1.12
N LEU A 117 -4.05 -8.32 -1.57
CA LEU A 117 -3.67 -9.66 -2.03
C LEU A 117 -2.70 -9.64 -3.21
N TYR A 118 -2.85 -8.69 -4.15
CA TYR A 118 -1.92 -8.63 -5.30
C TYR A 118 -0.52 -8.17 -4.86
N GLY A 119 -0.46 -7.25 -3.90
CA GLY A 119 0.79 -6.91 -3.23
C GLY A 119 1.39 -8.09 -2.47
N ALA A 120 0.57 -8.84 -1.74
CA ALA A 120 1.01 -10.02 -1.01
C ALA A 120 1.60 -11.10 -1.93
N ARG A 121 0.99 -11.35 -3.10
CA ARG A 121 1.54 -12.28 -4.11
C ARG A 121 2.91 -11.87 -4.64
N VAL A 122 3.17 -10.56 -4.73
CA VAL A 122 4.51 -10.07 -5.04
C VAL A 122 5.45 -10.30 -3.86
N ALA A 123 5.00 -10.04 -2.63
CA ALA A 123 5.78 -10.27 -1.41
C ALA A 123 6.15 -11.76 -1.22
N GLU A 124 5.27 -12.69 -1.61
CA GLU A 124 5.51 -14.14 -1.59
C GLU A 124 6.71 -14.57 -2.44
N LEU A 125 7.08 -13.81 -3.44
CA LEU A 125 8.28 -14.06 -4.23
C LEU A 125 9.57 -13.74 -3.47
N LEU A 126 9.44 -12.94 -2.41
CA LEU A 126 10.56 -12.37 -1.67
C LEU A 126 10.65 -12.87 -0.23
N ILE A 127 9.53 -13.26 0.37
CA ILE A 127 9.43 -13.70 1.76
C ILE A 127 9.13 -15.19 1.78
N PRO A 128 9.98 -16.03 2.38
CA PRO A 128 9.72 -17.47 2.46
C PRO A 128 8.69 -17.82 3.51
N GLY A 129 7.97 -18.91 3.29
CA GLY A 129 7.04 -19.48 4.26
C GLY A 129 5.80 -18.62 4.47
N VAL A 130 5.15 -18.83 5.61
CA VAL A 130 4.04 -17.98 6.07
C VAL A 130 4.61 -16.70 6.66
N PHE A 131 4.07 -15.58 6.26
CA PHE A 131 4.48 -14.27 6.76
C PHE A 131 3.29 -13.41 7.15
N HIS A 132 3.54 -12.49 8.06
CA HIS A 132 2.53 -11.59 8.62
C HIS A 132 2.34 -10.36 7.75
N GLY A 133 1.10 -10.02 7.51
CA GLY A 133 0.68 -8.76 6.91
C GLY A 133 0.42 -7.69 7.95
N CYS A 134 -0.70 -6.98 7.80
CA CYS A 134 -1.10 -5.94 8.74
C CYS A 134 -1.96 -6.51 9.87
N GLN A 135 -1.66 -6.11 11.11
CA GLN A 135 -2.60 -6.29 12.22
C GLN A 135 -3.77 -5.32 12.04
N LYS A 136 -4.96 -5.85 12.11
CA LYS A 136 -6.20 -5.09 11.97
C LYS A 136 -6.99 -5.15 13.26
N ARG A 137 -7.41 -3.99 13.73
CA ARG A 137 -8.28 -3.87 14.88
C ARG A 137 -9.55 -3.15 14.46
N THR A 138 -10.65 -3.87 14.48
CA THR A 138 -11.96 -3.32 14.12
C THR A 138 -12.79 -3.18 15.38
N ARG A 139 -13.26 -1.97 15.67
CA ARG A 139 -14.29 -1.79 16.71
C ARG A 139 -15.60 -2.30 16.15
N SER A 140 -16.30 -3.13 16.91
CA SER A 140 -17.67 -3.51 16.60
C SER A 140 -18.53 -2.27 16.37
N MET A 141 -19.40 -2.32 15.38
CA MET A 141 -20.37 -1.26 15.06
C MET A 141 -19.77 0.06 14.56
N THR A 142 -18.53 0.11 14.07
CA THR A 142 -18.06 1.29 13.38
C THR A 142 -18.55 1.33 11.94
N GLY A 143 -18.78 2.55 11.42
CA GLY A 143 -19.16 2.73 10.01
C GLY A 143 -18.17 2.09 9.03
N VAL A 144 -16.88 2.05 9.39
CA VAL A 144 -15.82 1.41 8.59
C VAL A 144 -16.02 -0.11 8.53
N ALA A 145 -16.29 -0.76 9.66
CA ALA A 145 -16.53 -2.19 9.73
C ALA A 145 -17.78 -2.58 8.93
N LEU A 146 -18.84 -1.78 9.05
CA LEU A 146 -20.09 -1.97 8.29
C LEU A 146 -19.89 -1.74 6.78
N ALA A 147 -19.07 -0.77 6.38
CA ALA A 147 -18.76 -0.53 4.97
C ALA A 147 -18.02 -1.70 4.34
N SER A 148 -17.00 -2.23 5.02
CA SER A 148 -16.24 -3.41 4.57
C SER A 148 -17.15 -4.64 4.48
N ALA A 149 -18.00 -4.86 5.49
CA ALA A 149 -18.94 -5.98 5.49
C ALA A 149 -20.04 -5.82 4.42
N SER A 150 -20.52 -4.60 4.16
CA SER A 150 -21.55 -4.34 3.15
C SER A 150 -21.07 -4.57 1.72
N GLN A 151 -19.77 -4.41 1.45
CA GLN A 151 -19.19 -4.77 0.16
C GLN A 151 -19.41 -6.26 -0.15
N LEU A 152 -19.08 -7.12 0.80
CA LEU A 152 -19.29 -8.57 0.65
C LEU A 152 -20.78 -8.97 0.69
N ALA A 153 -21.61 -8.23 1.42
CA ALA A 153 -23.04 -8.48 1.49
C ALA A 153 -23.78 -8.17 0.19
N GLY A 154 -23.27 -7.23 -0.60
CA GLY A 154 -23.80 -6.90 -1.93
C GLY A 154 -23.45 -7.93 -3.02
N TRP A 155 -22.56 -8.88 -2.72
CA TRP A 155 -22.14 -9.88 -3.66
C TRP A 155 -23.10 -11.08 -3.67
N SER A 156 -23.36 -11.61 -4.85
CA SER A 156 -24.11 -12.85 -4.97
C SER A 156 -23.29 -14.02 -4.42
N ALA A 157 -23.96 -15.12 -4.06
CA ALA A 157 -23.28 -16.36 -3.64
C ALA A 157 -22.28 -16.83 -4.71
N LYS A 158 -22.63 -16.65 -6.00
CA LYS A 158 -21.76 -17.00 -7.13
C LYS A 158 -20.50 -16.13 -7.19
N ASP A 159 -20.63 -14.85 -6.91
CA ASP A 159 -19.47 -13.93 -6.87
C ASP A 159 -18.54 -14.29 -5.71
N ILE A 160 -19.09 -14.58 -4.54
CA ILE A 160 -18.33 -15.00 -3.36
C ILE A 160 -17.54 -16.29 -3.65
N GLU A 161 -18.18 -17.32 -4.23
CA GLU A 161 -17.51 -18.58 -4.55
C GLU A 161 -16.44 -18.40 -5.63
N ARG A 162 -16.68 -17.55 -6.64
CA ARG A 162 -15.65 -17.18 -7.63
C ARG A 162 -14.44 -16.54 -6.97
N ASP A 163 -14.67 -15.59 -6.06
CA ASP A 163 -13.60 -14.82 -5.44
C ASP A 163 -12.84 -15.65 -4.40
N ILE A 164 -13.49 -16.60 -3.74
CA ILE A 164 -12.81 -17.62 -2.93
C ILE A 164 -11.94 -18.51 -3.81
N ALA A 165 -12.47 -18.98 -4.93
CA ALA A 165 -11.73 -19.85 -5.85
C ALA A 165 -10.51 -19.16 -6.47
N SER A 166 -10.59 -17.84 -6.69
CA SER A 166 -9.47 -17.04 -7.19
C SER A 166 -8.50 -16.58 -6.09
N GLY A 167 -8.82 -16.84 -4.81
CA GLY A 167 -8.03 -16.39 -3.66
C GLY A 167 -8.13 -14.89 -3.39
N LEU A 168 -9.13 -14.20 -3.91
CA LEU A 168 -9.40 -12.79 -3.61
C LEU A 168 -10.03 -12.58 -2.23
N THR A 169 -10.68 -13.61 -1.70
CA THR A 169 -11.21 -13.66 -0.34
C THR A 169 -11.17 -15.07 0.20
N THR A 170 -11.42 -15.24 1.48
CA THR A 170 -11.50 -16.53 2.14
C THR A 170 -12.89 -16.79 2.71
N ARG A 171 -13.24 -18.06 2.97
CA ARG A 171 -14.48 -18.39 3.67
C ARG A 171 -14.54 -17.77 5.06
N GLU A 172 -13.39 -17.66 5.71
CA GLU A 172 -13.29 -17.05 7.03
C GLU A 172 -13.61 -15.56 6.98
N GLU A 173 -13.07 -14.82 6.01
CA GLU A 173 -13.37 -13.38 5.79
C GLU A 173 -14.84 -13.15 5.47
N VAL A 174 -15.45 -14.01 4.63
CA VAL A 174 -16.88 -13.94 4.33
C VAL A 174 -17.71 -14.18 5.59
N THR A 175 -17.35 -15.18 6.39
CA THR A 175 -18.04 -15.51 7.65
C THR A 175 -17.92 -14.36 8.64
N ARG A 176 -16.72 -13.79 8.79
CA ARG A 176 -16.45 -12.65 9.66
C ARG A 176 -17.28 -11.43 9.24
N SER A 177 -17.34 -11.14 7.95
CA SER A 177 -18.13 -10.02 7.41
C SER A 177 -19.63 -10.20 7.63
N ARG A 178 -20.13 -11.42 7.47
CA ARG A 178 -21.54 -11.73 7.78
C ARG A 178 -21.86 -11.62 9.27
N ALA A 179 -20.92 -12.03 10.12
CA ALA A 179 -21.05 -11.89 11.56
C ALA A 179 -21.09 -10.41 11.99
N LEU A 180 -20.30 -9.55 11.36
CA LEU A 180 -20.37 -8.09 11.57
C LEU A 180 -21.74 -7.51 11.27
N LEU A 181 -22.34 -7.93 10.15
CA LEU A 181 -23.68 -7.49 9.78
C LEU A 181 -24.74 -7.99 10.76
N GLY A 182 -24.48 -9.13 11.41
CA GLY A 182 -25.32 -9.71 12.47
C GLY A 182 -25.04 -9.14 13.86
N ASN A 183 -24.35 -8.00 14.00
CA ASN A 183 -23.95 -7.38 15.28
C ASN A 183 -22.99 -8.24 16.12
N ALA A 184 -22.19 -9.11 15.49
CA ALA A 184 -21.12 -9.79 16.19
C ALA A 184 -19.97 -8.83 16.52
N HIS A 185 -19.25 -9.09 17.61
CA HIS A 185 -18.06 -8.35 17.97
C HIS A 185 -16.86 -8.86 17.17
N PHE A 186 -16.01 -7.93 16.74
CA PHE A 186 -14.70 -8.24 16.24
C PHE A 186 -13.64 -7.76 17.17
N ASP A 187 -12.68 -8.62 17.34
CA ASP A 187 -11.45 -8.31 18.03
C ASP A 187 -10.35 -7.95 17.01
N GLU A 188 -9.14 -8.26 17.36
CA GLU A 188 -7.97 -8.09 16.51
C GLU A 188 -7.81 -9.31 15.60
N TYR A 189 -7.39 -9.06 14.38
CA TYR A 189 -6.97 -10.12 13.46
C TYR A 189 -5.76 -9.66 12.65
N GLU A 190 -5.00 -10.61 12.17
CA GLU A 190 -3.80 -10.38 11.39
C GLU A 190 -3.94 -11.08 10.05
N ASP A 191 -3.57 -10.36 8.99
CA ASP A 191 -3.47 -10.99 7.68
C ASP A 191 -2.21 -11.86 7.65
N CYS A 192 -2.35 -13.09 7.19
CA CYS A 192 -1.25 -14.01 6.95
C CYS A 192 -1.27 -14.43 5.49
N PHE A 193 -0.10 -14.46 4.87
CA PHE A 193 0.10 -14.79 3.47
C PHE A 193 1.22 -15.82 3.32
N GLY A 194 1.37 -16.37 2.10
CA GLY A 194 2.34 -17.41 1.82
C GLY A 194 1.86 -18.80 2.25
N ALA A 195 2.73 -19.78 2.18
CA ALA A 195 2.45 -21.17 2.55
C ALA A 195 3.65 -21.80 3.26
N GLU A 196 3.36 -22.74 4.17
CA GLU A 196 4.44 -23.52 4.82
C GLU A 196 5.31 -24.21 3.79
N GLY A 197 6.64 -24.13 3.97
CA GLY A 197 7.62 -24.71 3.05
C GLY A 197 7.81 -23.99 1.73
N GLN A 198 7.12 -22.86 1.48
CA GLN A 198 7.34 -22.04 0.31
C GLN A 198 8.71 -21.37 0.39
N ALA A 199 9.55 -21.54 -0.63
CA ALA A 199 10.81 -20.82 -0.76
C ALA A 199 10.56 -19.46 -1.41
N ALA A 200 11.33 -18.45 -0.99
CA ALA A 200 11.43 -17.21 -1.74
C ALA A 200 12.09 -17.46 -3.10
N LEU A 201 11.63 -16.78 -4.13
CA LEU A 201 12.26 -16.86 -5.44
C LEU A 201 13.54 -16.02 -5.49
N TYR A 202 13.61 -14.98 -4.67
CA TYR A 202 14.77 -14.11 -4.52
C TYR A 202 14.99 -13.79 -3.04
N ASP A 203 16.16 -14.13 -2.52
CA ASP A 203 16.57 -13.92 -1.13
C ASP A 203 17.73 -12.90 -0.97
N GLY A 204 18.25 -12.37 -2.06
CA GLY A 204 19.33 -11.39 -2.08
C GLY A 204 18.93 -10.02 -1.51
N PRO A 205 19.84 -9.03 -1.48
CA PRO A 205 19.57 -7.70 -0.98
C PRO A 205 18.38 -7.04 -1.68
N CYS A 206 17.46 -6.47 -0.90
CA CYS A 206 16.27 -5.79 -1.43
C CYS A 206 16.11 -4.40 -0.83
N LEU A 207 15.89 -3.42 -1.70
CA LEU A 207 15.58 -2.03 -1.36
C LEU A 207 14.16 -1.71 -1.78
N LEU A 208 13.37 -1.14 -0.87
CA LEU A 208 12.03 -0.64 -1.12
C LEU A 208 12.03 0.89 -1.16
N LEU A 209 11.61 1.47 -2.28
CA LEU A 209 11.47 2.91 -2.41
C LEU A 209 10.03 3.32 -2.13
N THR A 210 9.85 4.25 -1.18
CA THR A 210 8.55 4.76 -0.76
C THR A 210 8.46 6.28 -0.90
N SER A 211 7.25 6.78 -1.07
CA SER A 211 6.95 8.20 -0.99
C SER A 211 5.59 8.44 -0.35
N TRP A 212 5.22 9.69 -0.17
CA TRP A 212 3.90 10.07 0.31
C TRP A 212 2.76 9.70 -0.67
N HIS A 213 3.08 9.34 -1.92
CA HIS A 213 2.13 8.77 -2.89
C HIS A 213 1.95 7.26 -2.72
N THR A 214 2.77 6.62 -1.89
CA THR A 214 2.55 5.22 -1.51
C THR A 214 1.33 5.13 -0.62
N VAL A 215 0.23 4.57 -1.11
CA VAL A 215 -1.09 4.65 -0.47
C VAL A 215 -1.77 3.29 -0.41
N SER A 216 -2.59 3.04 0.62
CA SER A 216 -3.51 1.88 0.71
C SER A 216 -2.77 0.54 0.64
N ALA A 217 -3.13 -0.36 -0.27
CA ALA A 217 -2.47 -1.66 -0.43
C ALA A 217 -0.95 -1.57 -0.66
N ALA A 218 -0.44 -0.43 -1.14
CA ALA A 218 1.00 -0.20 -1.24
C ALA A 218 1.65 0.00 0.13
N GLU A 219 0.93 0.55 1.10
CA GLU A 219 1.40 0.65 2.48
C GLU A 219 1.38 -0.71 3.16
N ASP A 220 0.34 -1.53 2.88
CA ASP A 220 0.29 -2.92 3.37
C ASP A 220 1.49 -3.71 2.83
N PHE A 221 1.81 -3.57 1.53
CA PHE A 221 2.99 -4.18 0.92
C PHE A 221 4.30 -3.70 1.57
N ALA A 222 4.44 -2.40 1.81
CA ALA A 222 5.60 -1.85 2.51
C ALA A 222 5.72 -2.41 3.94
N ALA A 223 4.60 -2.52 4.65
CA ALA A 223 4.54 -3.11 5.98
C ALA A 223 4.96 -4.59 5.97
N MET A 224 4.48 -5.39 5.00
CA MET A 224 4.87 -6.79 4.84
C MET A 224 6.38 -6.93 4.69
N LEU A 225 6.99 -6.21 3.75
CA LEU A 225 8.44 -6.31 3.52
C LEU A 225 9.24 -5.84 4.73
N ARG A 226 8.81 -4.77 5.39
CA ARG A 226 9.51 -4.21 6.54
C ARG A 226 9.38 -5.09 7.79
N SER A 227 8.16 -5.52 8.14
CA SER A 227 7.89 -6.31 9.34
C SER A 227 8.59 -7.66 9.30
N ASN A 228 8.68 -8.24 8.10
CA ASN A 228 9.39 -9.50 7.87
C ASN A 228 10.89 -9.29 7.56
N ARG A 229 11.43 -8.08 7.77
CA ARG A 229 12.83 -7.70 7.57
C ARG A 229 13.38 -8.06 6.19
N ARG A 230 12.50 -8.02 5.18
CA ARG A 230 12.85 -8.46 3.84
C ARG A 230 13.51 -7.37 3.01
N ALA A 231 13.18 -6.12 3.23
CA ALA A 231 13.72 -4.99 2.48
C ALA A 231 14.16 -3.86 3.39
N LEU A 232 15.23 -3.18 2.98
CA LEU A 232 15.57 -1.87 3.52
C LEU A 232 14.68 -0.81 2.84
N THR A 233 13.99 0.00 3.62
CA THR A 233 13.13 1.06 3.09
C THR A 233 13.88 2.37 2.98
N LEU A 234 13.79 3.02 1.83
CA LEU A 234 14.38 4.33 1.54
C LEU A 234 13.34 5.24 0.88
N GLY A 235 13.38 6.51 1.21
CA GLY A 235 12.49 7.53 0.66
C GLY A 235 11.83 8.38 1.73
N THR A 236 10.63 8.86 1.44
CA THR A 236 9.82 9.61 2.40
C THR A 236 8.76 8.70 3.04
N PRO A 237 8.18 9.12 4.17
CA PRO A 237 7.03 8.40 4.73
C PRO A 237 5.91 8.22 3.72
N THR A 238 5.20 7.10 3.83
CA THR A 238 4.00 6.80 3.06
C THR A 238 2.84 7.70 3.45
N CYS A 239 1.74 7.67 2.71
CA CYS A 239 0.56 8.50 2.98
C CYS A 239 -0.06 8.25 4.36
N GLY A 240 0.10 7.05 4.91
CA GLY A 240 -0.49 6.66 6.20
C GLY A 240 -1.97 6.33 6.09
N THR A 241 -2.45 5.90 4.92
CA THR A 241 -3.86 5.56 4.67
C THR A 241 -3.98 4.17 4.08
N THR A 242 -4.65 3.29 4.80
CA THR A 242 -5.04 1.96 4.30
C THR A 242 -6.47 1.63 4.71
N GLY A 243 -7.08 0.66 4.05
CA GLY A 243 -8.45 0.22 4.28
C GLY A 243 -9.46 0.79 3.27
N THR A 244 -10.74 0.45 3.46
CA THR A 244 -11.83 0.85 2.58
C THR A 244 -12.52 2.10 3.15
N PRO A 245 -12.53 3.23 2.43
CA PRO A 245 -13.20 4.43 2.91
C PRO A 245 -14.72 4.27 2.88
N LEU A 246 -15.40 4.79 3.90
CA LEU A 246 -16.84 4.96 3.89
C LEU A 246 -17.19 6.26 3.18
N LEU A 247 -17.89 6.15 2.03
CA LEU A 247 -18.41 7.30 1.32
C LEU A 247 -19.77 7.71 1.94
N GLN A 248 -19.79 8.82 2.64
CA GLN A 248 -21.05 9.45 3.09
C GLN A 248 -21.35 10.66 2.20
N ARG A 249 -22.60 10.72 1.70
CA ARG A 249 -23.15 11.98 1.18
C ARG A 249 -23.68 12.78 2.37
N LEU A 250 -23.12 13.94 2.58
CA LEU A 250 -23.62 14.93 3.51
C LEU A 250 -24.79 15.70 2.89
#